data_11190176f83faa8e59a07c605500b9b6
#
_entry.id   11190176f83faa8e59a07c605500b9b6
#
_cell.length_a   1.000
_cell.length_b   1.000
_cell.length_c   1.000
_cell.angle_alpha   90.00
_cell.angle_beta   90.00
_cell.angle_gamma   90.00
#
_symmetry.space_group_name_H-M   'P 1'
#
loop_
_entity.id
_entity.type
_entity.pdbx_description
1 polymer ?
#
loop_
_entity_poly.entity_id
_entity_poly.type
_entity_poly.pdbx_seq_one_letter_code
_entity_poly.pdbx_strand_id
1 'polypeptide(L)'
;EMIELITTSFTNLGYNANDIKIISHSESFVYYVLNQGKDIWINQVYFLNFDRNDFSCRKLNVIKGKQVHVADVTVEDLNDRMTYDSVKNNMDMADEIVADYMEDQLKKNVVSGVFLSGEGFYAEGWAKTLQTICRNRRVFKGNNLIVKGAVYAAKEFFYMKTLKDYIISCKGRTRVRVTMSVKHKERDSMVTLSDIGDYWYQAKSKTECIMEEPTEAVFEIHNIMKHTTEEFRIDLTEFPKRPPKTTRISVDFKYLTENKFQITITDLGFGEFFKSSGMSVTKEIEIG
;
A
#
# COMPACT_ATOMS: atom_id res chain seq x y z
N GLU A 1 11.21 12.57 0.32
CA GLU A 1 12.61 12.89 0.64
C GLU A 1 13.57 11.74 0.26
N MET A 2 13.55 10.56 0.92
CA MET A 2 14.46 9.44 0.55
C MET A 2 14.27 8.97 -0.90
N ILE A 3 13.03 8.79 -1.36
CA ILE A 3 12.71 8.38 -2.74
C ILE A 3 13.20 9.40 -3.74
N GLU A 4 13.01 10.69 -3.49
CA GLU A 4 13.50 11.78 -4.33
C GLU A 4 15.03 11.79 -4.37
N LEU A 5 15.67 11.64 -3.22
CA LEU A 5 17.13 11.57 -3.14
C LEU A 5 17.71 10.43 -3.98
N ILE A 6 17.14 9.23 -3.86
CA ILE A 6 17.56 8.06 -4.65
C ILE A 6 17.33 8.33 -6.14
N THR A 7 16.13 8.80 -6.53
CA THR A 7 15.82 9.08 -7.94
C THR A 7 16.77 10.13 -8.51
N THR A 8 17.03 11.23 -7.78
CA THR A 8 17.95 12.27 -8.19
C THR A 8 19.37 11.74 -8.34
N SER A 9 19.82 10.89 -7.41
CA SER A 9 21.16 10.30 -7.48
C SER A 9 21.35 9.46 -8.74
N PHE A 10 20.36 8.61 -9.09
CA PHE A 10 20.43 7.81 -10.31
C PHE A 10 20.32 8.66 -11.59
N THR A 11 19.48 9.70 -11.59
CA THR A 11 19.41 10.62 -12.76
C THR A 11 20.70 11.39 -12.97
N ASN A 12 21.37 11.79 -11.90
CA ASN A 12 22.69 12.41 -11.98
C ASN A 12 23.78 11.47 -12.54
N LEU A 13 23.58 10.16 -12.40
CA LEU A 13 24.44 9.12 -13.02
C LEU A 13 24.06 8.83 -14.48
N GLY A 14 23.06 9.52 -15.04
CA GLY A 14 22.66 9.41 -16.44
C GLY A 14 21.51 8.43 -16.71
N TYR A 15 20.89 7.85 -15.67
CA TYR A 15 19.69 7.02 -15.85
C TYR A 15 18.46 7.88 -16.09
N ASN A 16 17.56 7.41 -16.96
CA ASN A 16 16.29 8.10 -17.19
C ASN A 16 15.35 7.86 -15.97
N ALA A 17 14.75 8.92 -15.45
CA ALA A 17 13.83 8.84 -14.31
C ALA A 17 12.65 7.87 -14.55
N ASN A 18 12.19 7.71 -15.80
CA ASN A 18 11.11 6.77 -16.14
C ASN A 18 11.52 5.30 -16.02
N ASP A 19 12.82 5.01 -16.08
CA ASP A 19 13.37 3.65 -15.98
C ASP A 19 13.72 3.28 -14.53
N ILE A 20 13.52 4.22 -13.59
CA ILE A 20 13.78 4.01 -12.17
C ILE A 20 12.45 3.72 -11.46
N LYS A 21 12.35 2.56 -10.82
CA LYS A 21 11.22 2.19 -9.96
C LYS A 21 11.74 1.78 -8.58
N ILE A 22 11.26 2.46 -7.56
CA ILE A 22 11.61 2.19 -6.17
C ILE A 22 10.45 1.45 -5.54
N ILE A 23 10.71 0.22 -5.08
CA ILE A 23 9.71 -0.64 -4.46
C ILE A 23 10.13 -1.02 -3.04
N SER A 24 9.15 -1.29 -2.18
CA SER A 24 9.40 -1.78 -0.83
C SER A 24 9.78 -3.28 -0.82
N HIS A 25 10.38 -3.76 0.27
CA HIS A 25 10.61 -5.19 0.48
C HIS A 25 9.30 -5.99 0.43
N SER A 26 8.21 -5.42 0.94
CA SER A 26 6.88 -6.06 0.88
C SER A 26 6.40 -6.21 -0.55
N GLU A 27 6.56 -5.18 -1.37
CA GLU A 27 6.20 -5.22 -2.77
C GLU A 27 7.07 -6.22 -3.55
N SER A 28 8.37 -6.22 -3.30
CA SER A 28 9.29 -7.21 -3.89
C SER A 28 8.89 -8.65 -3.52
N PHE A 29 8.49 -8.88 -2.27
CA PHE A 29 7.98 -10.16 -1.81
C PHE A 29 6.72 -10.60 -2.58
N VAL A 30 5.78 -9.69 -2.83
CA VAL A 30 4.58 -9.98 -3.64
C VAL A 30 4.97 -10.43 -5.04
N TYR A 31 5.83 -9.68 -5.74
CA TYR A 31 6.26 -10.03 -7.09
C TYR A 31 6.99 -11.38 -7.12
N TYR A 32 7.81 -11.64 -6.10
CA TYR A 32 8.46 -12.94 -6.00
C TYR A 32 7.44 -14.08 -5.88
N VAL A 33 6.51 -13.97 -4.95
CA VAL A 33 5.54 -15.05 -4.65
C VAL A 33 4.58 -15.28 -5.81
N LEU A 34 4.03 -14.24 -6.41
CA LEU A 34 3.08 -14.38 -7.52
C LEU A 34 3.71 -14.98 -8.79
N ASN A 35 5.04 -14.93 -8.90
CA ASN A 35 5.79 -15.59 -9.97
C ASN A 35 6.17 -17.06 -9.64
N GLN A 36 5.78 -17.58 -8.47
CA GLN A 36 5.93 -19.00 -8.13
C GLN A 36 4.70 -19.81 -8.54
N GLY A 37 4.80 -21.14 -8.39
CA GLY A 37 3.65 -22.01 -8.58
C GLY A 37 2.47 -21.68 -7.66
N LYS A 38 1.25 -21.77 -8.18
CA LYS A 38 0.02 -21.42 -7.43
C LYS A 38 -0.17 -22.22 -6.13
N ASP A 39 0.42 -23.41 -6.05
CA ASP A 39 0.42 -24.26 -4.87
C ASP A 39 1.15 -23.62 -3.67
N ILE A 40 2.10 -22.70 -3.92
CA ILE A 40 2.83 -21.98 -2.88
C ILE A 40 1.97 -20.90 -2.23
N TRP A 41 1.08 -20.25 -3.01
CA TRP A 41 0.28 -19.11 -2.56
C TRP A 41 -1.23 -19.30 -2.74
N ILE A 42 -1.67 -20.56 -2.68
CA ILE A 42 -3.11 -20.88 -2.69
C ILE A 42 -3.81 -20.38 -1.42
N ASN A 43 -3.08 -20.30 -0.31
CA ASN A 43 -3.46 -19.69 0.96
C ASN A 43 -2.44 -18.60 1.31
N GLN A 44 -2.44 -18.14 2.56
CA GLN A 44 -1.47 -17.15 3.00
C GLN A 44 -0.02 -17.64 2.84
N VAL A 45 0.87 -16.69 2.58
CA VAL A 45 2.31 -16.93 2.52
C VAL A 45 3.00 -16.02 3.51
N TYR A 46 3.88 -16.59 4.31
CA TYR A 46 4.64 -15.86 5.31
C TYR A 46 6.10 -15.72 4.89
N PHE A 47 6.67 -14.57 5.18
CA PHE A 47 8.08 -14.28 4.98
C PHE A 47 8.67 -13.70 6.26
N LEU A 48 9.46 -14.51 6.95
CA LEU A 48 10.25 -14.09 8.09
C LEU A 48 11.61 -13.61 7.59
N ASN A 49 11.91 -12.36 7.87
CA ASN A 49 13.22 -11.77 7.66
C ASN A 49 13.87 -11.51 9.01
N PHE A 50 15.10 -12.00 9.19
CA PHE A 50 15.84 -11.82 10.43
C PHE A 50 17.27 -11.38 10.15
N ASP A 51 17.46 -10.08 10.05
CA ASP A 51 18.74 -9.41 9.93
C ASP A 51 19.09 -8.66 11.21
N ARG A 52 20.25 -8.01 11.24
CA ARG A 52 20.75 -7.31 12.44
C ARG A 52 19.78 -6.29 13.02
N ASN A 53 19.04 -5.58 12.16
CA ASN A 53 18.14 -4.49 12.54
C ASN A 53 16.70 -4.69 12.04
N ASP A 54 16.35 -5.85 11.50
CA ASP A 54 15.03 -6.14 10.96
C ASP A 54 14.65 -7.59 11.25
N PHE A 55 13.96 -7.80 12.37
CA PHE A 55 13.24 -9.02 12.60
C PHE A 55 11.76 -8.76 12.38
N SER A 56 11.23 -9.28 11.28
CA SER A 56 9.86 -9.01 10.85
C SER A 56 9.22 -10.21 10.18
N CYS A 57 7.88 -10.29 10.27
CA CYS A 57 7.07 -11.23 9.52
C CYS A 57 6.17 -10.48 8.54
N ARG A 58 6.35 -10.72 7.24
CA ARG A 58 5.44 -10.26 6.19
C ARG A 58 4.45 -11.36 5.86
N LYS A 59 3.16 -11.03 5.86
CA LYS A 59 2.07 -11.97 5.63
C LYS A 59 1.33 -11.54 4.37
N LEU A 60 1.47 -12.32 3.31
CA LEU A 60 0.78 -12.09 2.05
C LEU A 60 -0.52 -12.89 2.03
N ASN A 61 -1.61 -12.22 1.72
CA ASN A 61 -2.90 -12.80 1.44
C ASN A 61 -3.38 -12.37 0.04
N VAL A 62 -3.76 -13.31 -0.80
CA VAL A 62 -4.29 -13.02 -2.14
C VAL A 62 -5.80 -13.22 -2.13
N ILE A 63 -6.53 -12.11 -2.17
CA ILE A 63 -8.00 -12.08 -2.21
C ILE A 63 -8.43 -12.12 -3.68
N LYS A 64 -9.15 -13.17 -4.04
CA LYS A 64 -9.63 -13.36 -5.41
C LYS A 64 -10.93 -12.61 -5.63
N GLY A 65 -10.91 -11.58 -6.46
CA GLY A 65 -12.11 -10.94 -6.98
C GLY A 65 -12.53 -11.49 -8.35
N LYS A 66 -13.70 -11.08 -8.82
CA LYS A 66 -14.22 -11.53 -10.14
C LYS A 66 -13.40 -11.00 -11.32
N GLN A 67 -12.94 -9.77 -11.25
CA GLN A 67 -12.17 -9.10 -12.33
C GLN A 67 -10.75 -8.74 -11.87
N VAL A 68 -10.61 -8.36 -10.60
CA VAL A 68 -9.36 -7.88 -10.03
C VAL A 68 -9.09 -8.65 -8.74
N HIS A 69 -7.83 -9.05 -8.55
CA HIS A 69 -7.35 -9.70 -7.34
C HIS A 69 -6.59 -8.69 -6.48
N VAL A 70 -6.63 -8.82 -5.17
CA VAL A 70 -5.86 -7.98 -4.26
C VAL A 70 -4.79 -8.83 -3.57
N ALA A 71 -3.54 -8.48 -3.79
CA ALA A 71 -2.40 -9.06 -3.08
C ALA A 71 -2.06 -8.12 -1.90
N ASP A 72 -2.55 -8.45 -0.71
CA ASP A 72 -2.35 -7.64 0.49
C ASP A 72 -1.22 -8.19 1.35
N VAL A 73 -0.31 -7.30 1.75
CA VAL A 73 0.78 -7.63 2.66
C VAL A 73 0.68 -6.80 3.93
N THR A 74 0.54 -7.48 5.04
CA THR A 74 0.74 -6.91 6.37
C THR A 74 2.14 -7.23 6.88
N VAL A 75 2.72 -6.32 7.66
CA VAL A 75 4.05 -6.47 8.26
C VAL A 75 3.89 -6.40 9.76
N GLU A 76 4.42 -7.39 10.45
CA GLU A 76 4.54 -7.42 11.91
C GLU A 76 6.01 -7.25 12.27
N ASP A 77 6.31 -6.23 13.08
CA ASP A 77 7.63 -6.03 13.65
C ASP A 77 7.80 -6.98 14.82
N LEU A 78 8.89 -7.72 14.85
CA LEU A 78 9.21 -8.71 15.89
C LEU A 78 10.48 -8.34 16.66
N ASN A 79 11.05 -7.15 16.44
CA ASN A 79 12.28 -6.72 17.10
C ASN A 79 12.16 -6.69 18.64
N ASP A 80 10.96 -6.42 19.16
CA ASP A 80 10.69 -6.44 20.61
C ASP A 80 10.72 -7.85 21.20
N ARG A 81 10.56 -8.90 20.38
CA ARG A 81 10.58 -10.29 20.84
C ARG A 81 11.98 -10.83 20.98
N MET A 82 12.86 -10.43 20.07
CA MET A 82 14.23 -10.95 20.01
C MET A 82 15.12 -10.03 19.17
N THR A 83 16.36 -9.87 19.58
CA THR A 83 17.40 -9.17 18.85
C THR A 83 18.33 -10.14 18.11
N TYR A 84 19.07 -9.66 17.12
CA TYR A 84 20.06 -10.46 16.39
C TYR A 84 21.12 -11.08 17.31
N ASP A 85 21.55 -10.36 18.33
CA ASP A 85 22.55 -10.85 19.30
C ASP A 85 22.00 -11.97 20.20
N SER A 86 20.66 -12.06 20.37
CA SER A 86 20.04 -13.16 21.13
C SER A 86 20.34 -14.53 20.51
N VAL A 87 20.39 -14.62 19.17
CA VAL A 87 20.73 -15.88 18.47
C VAL A 87 22.15 -16.35 18.81
N LYS A 88 23.10 -15.42 18.88
CA LYS A 88 24.50 -15.73 19.21
C LYS A 88 24.66 -16.15 20.67
N ASN A 89 23.88 -15.54 21.56
CA ASN A 89 24.00 -15.76 23.00
C ASN A 89 23.24 -17.00 23.49
N ASN A 90 22.08 -17.29 22.90
CA ASN A 90 21.24 -18.42 23.26
C ASN A 90 20.36 -18.87 22.09
N MET A 91 20.88 -19.75 21.27
CA MET A 91 20.20 -20.28 20.09
C MET A 91 18.93 -21.07 20.43
N ASP A 92 18.94 -21.84 21.50
CA ASP A 92 17.77 -22.66 21.89
C ASP A 92 16.59 -21.78 22.27
N MET A 93 16.84 -20.69 23.00
CA MET A 93 15.82 -19.69 23.36
C MET A 93 15.30 -18.96 22.09
N ALA A 94 16.21 -18.62 21.17
CA ALA A 94 15.84 -17.97 19.91
C ALA A 94 14.93 -18.87 19.06
N ASP A 95 15.27 -20.16 18.92
CA ASP A 95 14.47 -21.14 18.21
C ASP A 95 13.08 -21.34 18.84
N GLU A 96 13.01 -21.34 20.18
CA GLU A 96 11.75 -21.45 20.93
C GLU A 96 10.84 -20.24 20.68
N ILE A 97 11.36 -19.02 20.78
CA ILE A 97 10.60 -17.78 20.54
C ILE A 97 9.99 -17.77 19.11
N VAL A 98 10.77 -18.14 18.10
CA VAL A 98 10.29 -18.17 16.72
C VAL A 98 9.29 -19.31 16.50
N ALA A 99 9.54 -20.48 17.08
CA ALA A 99 8.64 -21.63 17.01
C ALA A 99 7.28 -21.32 17.61
N ASP A 100 7.24 -20.74 18.82
CA ASP A 100 6.02 -20.36 19.53
C ASP A 100 5.24 -19.28 18.75
N TYR A 101 5.94 -18.25 18.26
CA TYR A 101 5.32 -17.23 17.40
C TYR A 101 4.67 -17.87 16.19
N MET A 102 5.39 -18.72 15.47
CA MET A 102 4.87 -19.39 14.29
C MET A 102 3.72 -20.33 14.60
N GLU A 103 3.79 -21.08 15.69
CA GLU A 103 2.69 -21.95 16.11
C GLU A 103 1.39 -21.17 16.33
N ASP A 104 1.48 -20.02 17.01
CA ASP A 104 0.34 -19.14 17.24
C ASP A 104 -0.24 -18.57 15.95
N GLN A 105 0.60 -18.19 14.99
CA GLN A 105 0.15 -17.69 13.68
C GLN A 105 -0.53 -18.81 12.87
N LEU A 106 0.04 -20.00 12.87
CA LEU A 106 -0.41 -21.15 12.11
C LEU A 106 -1.69 -21.79 12.69
N LYS A 107 -2.00 -21.60 13.97
CA LYS A 107 -3.29 -21.95 14.58
C LYS A 107 -4.43 -21.06 14.08
N LYS A 108 -4.13 -19.81 13.77
CA LYS A 108 -5.14 -18.80 13.38
C LYS A 108 -5.36 -18.73 11.88
N ASN A 109 -4.38 -19.14 11.08
CA ASN A 109 -4.35 -18.92 9.64
C ASN A 109 -3.96 -20.17 8.87
N VAL A 110 -4.56 -20.34 7.70
CA VAL A 110 -4.15 -21.38 6.75
C VAL A 110 -3.02 -20.83 5.90
N VAL A 111 -1.83 -21.41 6.05
CA VAL A 111 -0.60 -20.97 5.38
C VAL A 111 -0.08 -22.07 4.49
N SER A 112 0.20 -21.78 3.22
CA SER A 112 0.72 -22.75 2.23
C SER A 112 2.21 -22.64 2.01
N GLY A 113 2.80 -21.47 2.20
CA GLY A 113 4.24 -21.23 2.00
C GLY A 113 4.85 -20.40 3.13
N VAL A 114 6.08 -20.74 3.53
CA VAL A 114 6.88 -19.96 4.48
C VAL A 114 8.27 -19.75 3.90
N PHE A 115 8.72 -18.51 3.91
CA PHE A 115 10.06 -18.12 3.47
C PHE A 115 10.84 -17.60 4.67
N LEU A 116 12.08 -18.06 4.80
CA LEU A 116 13.05 -17.63 5.82
C LEU A 116 14.22 -16.94 5.12
N SER A 117 14.57 -15.73 5.54
CA SER A 117 15.70 -14.99 5.01
C SER A 117 16.35 -14.13 6.10
N GLY A 118 17.55 -13.66 5.82
CA GLY A 118 18.35 -12.86 6.72
C GLY A 118 19.44 -13.62 7.44
N GLU A 119 20.46 -12.91 7.90
CA GLU A 119 21.66 -13.48 8.54
C GLU A 119 21.33 -14.35 9.77
N GLY A 120 20.28 -13.97 10.53
CA GLY A 120 19.86 -14.70 11.71
C GLY A 120 19.43 -16.14 11.44
N PHE A 121 18.82 -16.39 10.27
CA PHE A 121 18.44 -17.73 9.87
C PHE A 121 19.58 -18.56 9.27
N TYR A 122 20.78 -17.99 9.05
CA TYR A 122 21.95 -18.79 8.62
C TYR A 122 22.53 -19.66 9.73
N ALA A 123 22.38 -19.24 10.97
CA ALA A 123 22.82 -20.05 12.09
C ALA A 123 22.17 -21.43 12.05
N GLU A 124 22.88 -22.44 12.50
CA GLU A 124 22.32 -23.76 12.77
C GLU A 124 21.54 -23.71 14.10
N GLY A 125 20.57 -24.61 14.30
CA GLY A 125 19.84 -24.71 15.57
C GLY A 125 18.36 -24.39 15.49
N TRP A 126 17.80 -24.01 14.33
CA TRP A 126 16.36 -23.74 14.13
C TRP A 126 15.48 -25.01 14.05
N ALA A 127 15.75 -26.03 14.89
CA ALA A 127 15.10 -27.34 14.79
C ALA A 127 13.61 -27.29 15.15
N LYS A 128 13.23 -26.60 16.26
CA LYS A 128 11.84 -26.46 16.70
C LYS A 128 11.04 -25.63 15.70
N THR A 129 11.60 -24.50 15.25
CA THR A 129 11.01 -23.65 14.22
C THR A 129 10.72 -24.43 12.96
N LEU A 130 11.72 -25.17 12.41
CA LEU A 130 11.55 -25.96 11.23
C LEU A 130 10.53 -27.09 11.41
N GLN A 131 10.51 -27.76 12.56
CA GLN A 131 9.50 -28.76 12.87
C GLN A 131 8.08 -28.17 12.88
N THR A 132 7.91 -26.95 13.38
CA THR A 132 6.61 -26.26 13.43
C THR A 132 6.15 -25.84 12.05
N ILE A 133 7.01 -25.22 11.25
CA ILE A 133 6.60 -24.62 9.97
C ILE A 133 6.55 -25.62 8.81
N CYS A 134 7.29 -26.76 8.85
CA CYS A 134 7.34 -27.74 7.76
C CYS A 134 6.11 -28.65 7.72
N ARG A 135 5.21 -28.63 8.69
CA ARG A 135 4.02 -29.50 8.70
C ARG A 135 3.02 -29.06 7.62
N ASN A 136 2.89 -29.87 6.57
CA ASN A 136 1.96 -29.67 5.45
C ASN A 136 2.11 -28.31 4.72
N ARG A 137 3.32 -27.76 4.65
CA ARG A 137 3.64 -26.48 4.00
C ARG A 137 4.93 -26.57 3.23
N ARG A 138 5.08 -25.68 2.25
CA ARG A 138 6.35 -25.50 1.57
C ARG A 138 7.18 -24.46 2.30
N VAL A 139 8.39 -24.83 2.69
CA VAL A 139 9.33 -23.96 3.40
C VAL A 139 10.57 -23.75 2.56
N PHE A 140 10.98 -22.50 2.45
CA PHE A 140 12.12 -22.07 1.67
C PHE A 140 13.05 -21.24 2.55
N LYS A 141 14.35 -21.53 2.48
CA LYS A 141 15.39 -20.73 3.15
C LYS A 141 16.33 -20.15 2.12
N GLY A 142 16.56 -18.84 2.15
CA GLY A 142 17.49 -18.19 1.21
C GLY A 142 17.42 -16.66 1.26
N ASN A 143 18.45 -15.98 0.74
CA ASN A 143 18.61 -14.52 0.91
C ASN A 143 18.34 -13.68 -0.31
N ASN A 144 18.07 -14.29 -1.43
CA ASN A 144 17.90 -13.56 -2.68
C ASN A 144 16.43 -13.31 -3.05
N LEU A 145 15.49 -13.56 -2.13
CA LEU A 145 14.05 -13.39 -2.36
C LEU A 145 13.75 -11.96 -2.78
N ILE A 146 14.23 -10.99 -2.01
CA ILE A 146 13.98 -9.56 -2.27
C ILE A 146 14.57 -9.13 -3.61
N VAL A 147 15.81 -9.51 -3.90
CA VAL A 147 16.46 -9.16 -5.17
C VAL A 147 15.75 -9.80 -6.37
N LYS A 148 15.38 -11.08 -6.26
CA LYS A 148 14.62 -11.78 -7.31
C LYS A 148 13.22 -11.15 -7.49
N GLY A 149 12.56 -10.78 -6.41
CA GLY A 149 11.28 -10.09 -6.47
C GLY A 149 11.39 -8.74 -7.19
N ALA A 150 12.45 -7.98 -6.93
CA ALA A 150 12.72 -6.74 -7.65
C ALA A 150 12.92 -6.97 -9.16
N VAL A 151 13.60 -8.06 -9.54
CA VAL A 151 13.75 -8.44 -10.96
C VAL A 151 12.39 -8.80 -11.58
N TYR A 152 11.53 -9.54 -10.87
CA TYR A 152 10.17 -9.83 -11.35
C TYR A 152 9.33 -8.57 -11.47
N ALA A 153 9.43 -7.65 -10.50
CA ALA A 153 8.78 -6.36 -10.57
C ALA A 153 9.22 -5.55 -11.80
N ALA A 154 10.52 -5.49 -12.06
CA ALA A 154 11.05 -4.81 -13.25
C ALA A 154 10.52 -5.42 -14.55
N LYS A 155 10.43 -6.77 -14.64
CA LYS A 155 9.82 -7.45 -15.78
C LYS A 155 8.35 -7.05 -15.96
N GLU A 156 7.57 -6.98 -14.88
CA GLU A 156 6.16 -6.59 -14.94
C GLU A 156 6.00 -5.11 -15.36
N PHE A 157 6.82 -4.20 -14.83
CA PHE A 157 6.72 -2.78 -15.15
C PHE A 157 7.09 -2.47 -16.59
N PHE A 158 8.13 -3.09 -17.10
CA PHE A 158 8.71 -2.69 -18.37
C PHE A 158 8.39 -3.63 -19.55
N TYR A 159 8.00 -4.90 -19.29
CA TYR A 159 7.89 -5.89 -20.37
C TYR A 159 6.60 -6.72 -20.35
N MET A 160 6.27 -7.40 -19.24
CA MET A 160 5.33 -8.53 -19.29
C MET A 160 3.87 -8.16 -19.06
N LYS A 161 3.59 -7.33 -18.04
CA LYS A 161 2.24 -6.93 -17.61
C LYS A 161 1.28 -8.11 -17.37
N THR A 162 1.80 -9.21 -16.84
CA THR A 162 1.02 -10.43 -16.57
C THR A 162 0.19 -10.33 -15.31
N LEU A 163 0.59 -9.44 -14.39
CA LEU A 163 -0.08 -9.18 -13.11
C LEU A 163 -0.99 -7.94 -13.14
N LYS A 164 -1.43 -7.50 -14.33
CA LYS A 164 -2.31 -6.33 -14.50
C LYS A 164 -3.64 -6.42 -13.74
N ASP A 165 -4.12 -7.65 -13.49
CA ASP A 165 -5.36 -7.90 -12.78
C ASP A 165 -5.13 -8.04 -11.25
N TYR A 166 -3.91 -7.75 -10.78
CA TYR A 166 -3.56 -7.75 -9.36
C TYR A 166 -3.32 -6.33 -8.87
N ILE A 167 -4.07 -5.91 -7.87
CA ILE A 167 -3.78 -4.72 -7.07
C ILE A 167 -2.87 -5.14 -5.93
N ILE A 168 -1.72 -4.48 -5.81
CA ILE A 168 -0.79 -4.72 -4.69
C ILE A 168 -1.09 -3.71 -3.59
N SER A 169 -1.47 -4.23 -2.41
CA SER A 169 -1.71 -3.47 -1.19
C SER A 169 -0.62 -3.82 -0.17
N CYS A 170 0.33 -2.91 0.03
CA CYS A 170 1.43 -3.11 0.94
C CYS A 170 2.00 -1.76 1.40
N LYS A 171 3.00 -1.79 2.28
CA LYS A 171 3.71 -0.56 2.70
C LYS A 171 4.26 0.20 1.48
N GLY A 172 3.97 1.49 1.41
CA GLY A 172 4.30 2.35 0.28
C GLY A 172 3.17 2.52 -0.75
N ARG A 173 2.10 1.72 -0.65
CA ARG A 173 0.92 1.76 -1.52
C ARG A 173 -0.32 2.21 -0.74
N THR A 174 -1.23 2.89 -1.42
CA THR A 174 -2.52 3.29 -0.86
C THR A 174 -3.39 2.06 -0.59
N ARG A 175 -4.14 2.07 0.52
CA ARG A 175 -5.01 0.96 0.95
C ARG A 175 -6.48 1.23 0.77
N VAL A 176 -6.82 2.45 0.36
CA VAL A 176 -8.20 2.89 0.16
C VAL A 176 -8.33 3.59 -1.18
N ARG A 177 -9.53 3.51 -1.73
CA ARG A 177 -9.95 4.37 -2.83
C ARG A 177 -10.66 5.58 -2.26
N VAL A 178 -10.32 6.76 -2.75
CA VAL A 178 -11.00 8.01 -2.38
C VAL A 178 -11.73 8.54 -3.61
N THR A 179 -13.03 8.77 -3.46
CA THR A 179 -13.88 9.28 -4.53
C THR A 179 -14.62 10.53 -4.07
N MET A 180 -15.04 11.35 -5.03
CA MET A 180 -15.89 12.51 -4.82
C MET A 180 -17.19 12.31 -5.57
N SER A 181 -18.32 12.57 -4.91
CA SER A 181 -19.64 12.55 -5.53
C SER A 181 -19.83 13.75 -6.44
N VAL A 182 -20.23 13.50 -7.67
CA VAL A 182 -20.48 14.52 -8.68
C VAL A 182 -21.74 14.17 -9.48
N LYS A 183 -22.30 15.15 -10.20
CA LYS A 183 -23.29 14.91 -11.24
C LYS A 183 -22.63 15.07 -12.62
N HIS A 184 -22.69 14.04 -13.45
CA HIS A 184 -22.26 14.09 -14.84
C HIS A 184 -23.46 13.87 -15.76
N LYS A 185 -23.78 14.88 -16.59
CA LYS A 185 -24.96 14.84 -17.47
C LYS A 185 -26.26 14.49 -16.70
N GLU A 186 -26.47 15.17 -15.59
CA GLU A 186 -27.62 15.01 -14.67
C GLU A 186 -27.76 13.62 -14.02
N ARG A 187 -26.72 12.78 -14.09
CA ARG A 187 -26.66 11.49 -13.40
C ARG A 187 -25.63 11.54 -12.29
N ASP A 188 -25.97 10.93 -11.18
CA ASP A 188 -25.01 10.75 -10.09
C ASP A 188 -23.83 9.90 -10.56
N SER A 189 -22.64 10.34 -10.27
CA SER A 189 -21.38 9.75 -10.67
C SER A 189 -20.33 9.99 -9.61
N MET A 190 -19.21 9.24 -9.70
CA MET A 190 -18.10 9.38 -8.79
C MET A 190 -16.83 9.70 -9.57
N VAL A 191 -16.07 10.68 -9.08
CA VAL A 191 -14.72 10.97 -9.57
C VAL A 191 -13.72 10.33 -8.62
N THR A 192 -12.87 9.45 -9.12
CA THR A 192 -11.79 8.85 -8.34
C THR A 192 -10.64 9.85 -8.20
N LEU A 193 -10.29 10.18 -6.96
CA LEU A 193 -9.18 11.06 -6.62
C LEU A 193 -7.90 10.28 -6.38
N SER A 194 -8.00 9.08 -5.80
CA SER A 194 -6.92 8.11 -5.62
C SER A 194 -7.49 6.70 -5.62
N ASP A 195 -6.77 5.76 -6.20
CA ASP A 195 -7.17 4.36 -6.19
C ASP A 195 -6.29 3.53 -5.23
N ILE A 196 -6.79 2.35 -4.86
CA ILE A 196 -6.04 1.39 -4.07
C ILE A 196 -4.86 0.86 -4.89
N GLY A 197 -3.71 0.73 -4.24
CA GLY A 197 -2.49 0.24 -4.88
C GLY A 197 -1.67 1.32 -5.58
N ASP A 198 -2.09 2.59 -5.57
CA ASP A 198 -1.26 3.71 -6.01
C ASP A 198 -0.06 3.90 -5.07
N TYR A 199 1.05 4.43 -5.57
CA TYR A 199 2.12 4.89 -4.68
C TYR A 199 1.67 6.15 -3.96
N TRP A 200 1.53 6.12 -2.63
CA TRP A 200 0.99 7.24 -1.86
C TRP A 200 1.74 8.56 -2.12
N TYR A 201 3.05 8.51 -2.30
CA TYR A 201 3.88 9.69 -2.56
C TYR A 201 3.74 10.25 -4.00
N GLN A 202 3.10 9.52 -4.91
CA GLN A 202 2.77 9.94 -6.27
C GLN A 202 1.26 10.18 -6.44
N ALA A 203 0.44 9.64 -5.56
CA ALA A 203 -1.01 9.73 -5.62
C ALA A 203 -1.46 11.17 -5.33
N LYS A 204 -1.66 11.91 -6.41
CA LYS A 204 -2.18 13.26 -6.45
C LYS A 204 -3.12 13.42 -7.62
N SER A 205 -4.18 14.16 -7.41
CA SER A 205 -5.11 14.49 -8.48
C SER A 205 -5.63 15.92 -8.33
N LYS A 206 -6.01 16.49 -9.45
CA LYS A 206 -6.65 17.78 -9.52
C LYS A 206 -7.85 17.67 -10.44
N THR A 207 -9.00 18.09 -9.94
CA THR A 207 -10.24 18.07 -10.70
C THR A 207 -10.95 19.40 -10.57
N GLU A 208 -11.65 19.83 -11.62
CA GLU A 208 -12.50 21.02 -11.58
C GLU A 208 -13.95 20.60 -11.79
N CYS A 209 -14.83 21.17 -11.00
CA CYS A 209 -16.26 20.95 -11.17
C CYS A 209 -17.05 22.22 -10.88
N ILE A 210 -18.30 22.24 -11.34
CA ILE A 210 -19.25 23.31 -11.06
C ILE A 210 -20.18 22.81 -9.96
N MET A 211 -20.34 23.59 -8.91
CA MET A 211 -21.23 23.26 -7.81
C MET A 211 -22.67 23.63 -8.18
N GLU A 212 -23.60 22.73 -7.83
CA GLU A 212 -25.02 23.03 -7.93
C GLU A 212 -25.42 24.04 -6.86
N GLU A 213 -25.03 23.77 -5.62
CA GLU A 213 -25.12 24.70 -4.48
C GLU A 213 -23.79 24.68 -3.72
N PRO A 214 -23.16 25.83 -3.44
CA PRO A 214 -21.84 25.87 -2.82
C PRO A 214 -21.92 25.71 -1.29
N THR A 215 -22.52 24.64 -0.80
CA THR A 215 -22.68 24.40 0.65
C THR A 215 -21.72 23.36 1.19
N GLU A 216 -21.53 22.27 0.44
CA GLU A 216 -20.65 21.16 0.86
C GLU A 216 -20.15 20.37 -0.33
N ALA A 217 -19.02 19.69 -0.14
CA ALA A 217 -18.51 18.67 -1.07
C ALA A 217 -18.46 17.31 -0.36
N VAL A 218 -18.99 16.27 -1.03
CA VAL A 218 -19.15 14.93 -0.45
C VAL A 218 -18.11 13.99 -1.04
N PHE A 219 -17.44 13.25 -0.18
CA PHE A 219 -16.39 12.30 -0.51
C PHE A 219 -16.64 10.96 0.17
N GLU A 220 -16.15 9.90 -0.45
CA GLU A 220 -16.21 8.55 0.10
C GLU A 220 -14.81 7.92 0.15
N ILE A 221 -14.53 7.22 1.25
CA ILE A 221 -13.34 6.39 1.44
C ILE A 221 -13.78 4.93 1.38
N HIS A 222 -13.36 4.21 0.36
CA HIS A 222 -13.67 2.80 0.20
C HIS A 222 -12.48 1.95 0.63
N ASN A 223 -12.64 1.20 1.71
CA ASN A 223 -11.67 0.22 2.15
C ASN A 223 -12.09 -1.18 1.67
N ILE A 224 -11.44 -1.67 0.62
CA ILE A 224 -11.77 -2.97 0.02
C ILE A 224 -11.46 -4.13 0.99
N MET A 225 -10.44 -3.99 1.82
CA MET A 225 -10.02 -5.04 2.76
C MET A 225 -11.02 -5.21 3.91
N LYS A 226 -11.54 -4.09 4.42
CA LYS A 226 -12.54 -4.07 5.50
C LYS A 226 -13.97 -4.17 4.97
N HIS A 227 -14.18 -4.09 3.66
CA HIS A 227 -15.49 -3.97 3.01
C HIS A 227 -16.34 -2.82 3.58
N THR A 228 -15.70 -1.70 3.90
CA THR A 228 -16.37 -0.52 4.45
C THR A 228 -16.29 0.64 3.47
N THR A 229 -17.33 1.48 3.50
CA THR A 229 -17.36 2.79 2.85
C THR A 229 -17.71 3.81 3.90
N GLU A 230 -16.88 4.83 4.03
CA GLU A 230 -17.06 5.93 4.97
C GLU A 230 -17.27 7.21 4.17
N GLU A 231 -18.37 7.92 4.43
CA GLU A 231 -18.65 9.22 3.82
C GLU A 231 -18.15 10.33 4.74
N PHE A 232 -17.54 11.37 4.16
CA PHE A 232 -17.23 12.59 4.85
C PHE A 232 -17.55 13.81 3.98
N ARG A 233 -17.76 14.94 4.64
CA ARG A 233 -18.18 16.17 4.00
C ARG A 233 -17.23 17.30 4.35
N ILE A 234 -16.97 18.16 3.37
CA ILE A 234 -16.22 19.40 3.54
C ILE A 234 -17.21 20.55 3.39
N ASP A 235 -17.38 21.31 4.47
CA ASP A 235 -18.25 22.49 4.49
C ASP A 235 -17.63 23.63 3.65
N LEU A 236 -18.42 24.22 2.79
CA LEU A 236 -18.06 25.30 1.87
C LEU A 236 -18.98 26.52 2.05
N THR A 237 -19.72 26.60 3.15
CA THR A 237 -20.68 27.70 3.43
C THR A 237 -20.03 29.07 3.52
N GLU A 238 -18.71 29.12 3.76
CA GLU A 238 -17.93 30.37 3.74
C GLU A 238 -17.63 30.88 2.32
N PHE A 239 -17.81 30.07 1.30
CA PHE A 239 -17.63 30.52 -0.09
C PHE A 239 -18.68 31.57 -0.46
N PRO A 240 -18.36 32.48 -1.41
CA PRO A 240 -19.31 33.50 -1.83
C PRO A 240 -20.64 32.90 -2.28
N LYS A 241 -21.73 33.41 -1.74
CA LYS A 241 -23.07 33.00 -2.15
C LYS A 241 -23.35 33.47 -3.58
N ARG A 242 -23.57 32.54 -4.47
CA ARG A 242 -23.86 32.76 -5.88
C ARG A 242 -25.09 31.94 -6.31
N PRO A 243 -25.73 32.29 -7.42
CA PRO A 243 -26.80 31.44 -7.98
C PRO A 243 -26.31 30.01 -8.22
N PRO A 244 -27.21 29.01 -8.20
CA PRO A 244 -26.86 27.63 -8.53
C PRO A 244 -26.10 27.53 -9.85
N LYS A 245 -25.12 26.63 -9.90
CA LYS A 245 -24.28 26.35 -11.11
C LYS A 245 -23.40 27.53 -11.55
N THR A 246 -23.13 28.51 -10.68
CA THR A 246 -22.24 29.65 -10.98
C THR A 246 -20.99 29.70 -10.09
N THR A 247 -20.68 28.60 -9.41
CA THR A 247 -19.44 28.45 -8.64
C THR A 247 -18.65 27.27 -9.19
N ARG A 248 -17.53 27.55 -9.85
CA ARG A 248 -16.54 26.55 -10.25
C ARG A 248 -15.51 26.43 -9.14
N ILE A 249 -15.16 25.21 -8.79
CA ILE A 249 -14.14 24.90 -7.80
C ILE A 249 -13.04 24.02 -8.42
N SER A 250 -11.82 24.14 -7.86
CA SER A 250 -10.75 23.17 -8.01
C SER A 250 -10.70 22.32 -6.75
N VAL A 251 -10.60 21.01 -6.94
CA VAL A 251 -10.37 20.03 -5.89
C VAL A 251 -9.00 19.43 -6.11
N ASP A 252 -8.06 19.79 -5.24
CA ASP A 252 -6.68 19.29 -5.24
C ASP A 252 -6.53 18.25 -4.13
N PHE A 253 -6.16 17.03 -4.52
CA PHE A 253 -5.95 15.89 -3.63
C PHE A 253 -4.48 15.47 -3.62
N LYS A 254 -3.95 15.15 -2.44
CA LYS A 254 -2.62 14.53 -2.27
C LYS A 254 -2.52 13.77 -0.97
N TYR A 255 -1.71 12.70 -0.95
CA TYR A 255 -1.28 12.09 0.31
C TYR A 255 -0.17 12.91 0.98
N LEU A 256 -0.21 13.00 2.31
CA LEU A 256 0.84 13.56 3.16
C LEU A 256 1.73 12.44 3.73
N THR A 257 1.10 11.31 4.07
CA THR A 257 1.74 10.08 4.51
C THR A 257 0.95 8.88 3.95
N GLU A 258 1.41 7.67 4.14
CA GLU A 258 0.70 6.45 3.72
C GLU A 258 -0.74 6.36 4.26
N ASN A 259 -0.97 6.92 5.47
CA ASN A 259 -2.25 6.85 6.17
C ASN A 259 -2.94 8.21 6.30
N LYS A 260 -2.46 9.25 5.63
CA LYS A 260 -3.03 10.60 5.75
C LYS A 260 -3.01 11.31 4.41
N PHE A 261 -4.16 11.84 4.01
CA PHE A 261 -4.28 12.65 2.81
C PHE A 261 -4.89 14.03 3.09
N GLN A 262 -4.69 14.93 2.15
CA GLN A 262 -5.19 16.29 2.19
C GLN A 262 -6.05 16.56 0.95
N ILE A 263 -7.18 17.22 1.16
CA ILE A 263 -8.02 17.78 0.11
C ILE A 263 -8.06 19.29 0.29
N THR A 264 -7.77 20.02 -0.78
CA THR A 264 -7.91 21.48 -0.83
C THR A 264 -8.93 21.83 -1.90
N ILE A 265 -9.99 22.54 -1.52
CA ILE A 265 -11.02 23.03 -2.41
C ILE A 265 -10.87 24.55 -2.54
N THR A 266 -10.75 25.04 -3.77
CA THR A 266 -10.53 26.47 -4.06
C THR A 266 -11.64 27.00 -4.96
N ASP A 267 -12.20 28.14 -4.60
CA ASP A 267 -13.17 28.87 -5.43
C ASP A 267 -12.48 29.49 -6.65
N LEU A 268 -12.87 29.06 -7.82
CA LEU A 268 -12.39 29.59 -9.11
C LEU A 268 -13.35 30.62 -9.74
N GLY A 269 -14.49 30.89 -9.08
CA GLY A 269 -15.53 31.74 -9.68
C GLY A 269 -16.16 31.12 -10.93
N PHE A 270 -16.86 31.95 -11.72
CA PHE A 270 -17.49 31.49 -12.98
C PHE A 270 -17.58 32.67 -13.97
N GLY A 271 -16.63 32.72 -14.89
CA GLY A 271 -16.56 33.78 -15.90
C GLY A 271 -16.32 35.18 -15.34
N GLU A 272 -16.66 36.20 -16.12
CA GLU A 272 -16.44 37.60 -15.73
C GLU A 272 -17.42 38.11 -14.68
N PHE A 273 -18.63 37.55 -14.63
CA PHE A 273 -19.69 37.99 -13.71
C PHE A 273 -19.46 37.50 -12.26
N PHE A 274 -18.88 36.34 -12.10
CA PHE A 274 -18.63 35.75 -10.80
C PHE A 274 -17.14 35.47 -10.63
N LYS A 275 -16.36 36.51 -10.38
CA LYS A 275 -14.91 36.41 -10.20
C LYS A 275 -14.54 35.47 -9.06
N SER A 276 -13.42 34.76 -9.22
CA SER A 276 -12.83 33.96 -8.14
C SER A 276 -12.62 34.81 -6.88
N SER A 277 -12.97 34.28 -5.74
CA SER A 277 -12.63 34.89 -4.47
C SER A 277 -11.22 34.53 -3.99
N GLY A 278 -10.62 33.49 -4.57
CA GLY A 278 -9.36 32.91 -4.11
C GLY A 278 -9.49 32.19 -2.76
N MET A 279 -10.69 32.09 -2.19
CA MET A 279 -10.90 31.34 -0.93
C MET A 279 -10.64 29.86 -1.14
N SER A 280 -10.05 29.25 -0.15
CA SER A 280 -9.79 27.80 -0.15
C SER A 280 -10.05 27.20 1.22
N VAL A 281 -10.60 26.00 1.21
CA VAL A 281 -10.80 25.16 2.40
C VAL A 281 -9.91 23.93 2.26
N THR A 282 -9.12 23.66 3.30
CA THR A 282 -8.23 22.48 3.32
C THR A 282 -8.64 21.57 4.46
N LYS A 283 -8.78 20.29 4.18
CA LYS A 283 -9.05 19.24 5.17
C LYS A 283 -8.04 18.13 5.08
N GLU A 284 -7.51 17.71 6.21
CA GLU A 284 -6.65 16.54 6.36
C GLU A 284 -7.46 15.40 6.96
N ILE A 285 -7.34 14.22 6.39
CA ILE A 285 -8.08 13.01 6.80
C ILE A 285 -7.06 11.92 7.09
N GLU A 286 -7.19 11.30 8.25
CA GLU A 286 -6.40 10.14 8.65
C GLU A 286 -7.20 8.86 8.38
N ILE A 287 -6.54 7.88 7.76
CA ILE A 287 -7.12 6.58 7.43
C ILE A 287 -6.79 5.62 8.56
N GLY A 288 -7.81 5.11 9.23
CA GLY A 288 -7.70 4.16 10.33
C GLY A 288 -7.45 2.70 9.90
#